data_3d9376fb87e16b5733076380e6b14b1f
#
_entry.id   3d9376fb87e16b5733076380e6b14b1f
#
_cell.length_a   1.000
_cell.length_b   1.000
_cell.length_c   1.000
_cell.angle_alpha   90.00
_cell.angle_beta   90.00
_cell.angle_gamma   90.00
#
_symmetry.space_group_name_H-M   'P 1'
#
loop_
_entity.id
_entity.type
_entity.pdbx_description
1 polymer ?
#
loop_
_entity_poly.entity_id
_entity_poly.type
_entity_poly.pdbx_seq_one_letter_code
_entity_poly.pdbx_strand_id
1 'polypeptide(L)'
;MQRAVLHCIVKGPAHTRIDKTARMREPMTDNDSGTFPSQPYWETKKLAEMSREEWEALCDGCGKCCLHKLQDEDDDFVYYTSVACRLLDCETCQCKDYPNRTVHVPDCVQLSRENVDTLNWMPSTCAYRLLSEGKGLPDWHPLVTGNRESTFMAGMSVRGMVISEDDAHPDLTRYIVKWPA
;
A
#
# COMPACT_ATOMS: atom_id res chain seq x y z
N MET A 1 -0.17 7.86 29.07
CA MET A 1 -0.83 6.62 28.54
C MET A 1 -0.63 6.60 27.04
N GLN A 2 0.15 5.67 26.53
CA GLN A 2 0.36 5.53 25.09
C GLN A 2 -0.93 5.00 24.44
N ARG A 3 -1.47 5.75 23.48
CA ARG A 3 -2.59 5.30 22.67
C ARG A 3 -2.07 4.54 21.45
N ALA A 4 -2.40 3.27 21.35
CA ALA A 4 -2.12 2.53 20.12
C ALA A 4 -3.11 2.99 19.04
N VAL A 5 -2.59 3.46 17.90
CA VAL A 5 -3.38 3.87 16.75
C VAL A 5 -3.26 2.80 15.68
N LEU A 6 -4.34 2.09 15.40
CA LEU A 6 -4.38 1.03 14.40
C LEU A 6 -4.81 1.61 13.05
N HIS A 7 -4.04 1.36 12.00
CA HIS A 7 -4.34 1.87 10.66
C HIS A 7 -4.13 0.81 9.60
N CYS A 8 -5.12 0.57 8.77
CA CYS A 8 -5.09 -0.45 7.72
C CYS A 8 -5.38 0.14 6.33
N ILE A 9 -4.52 -0.16 5.34
CA ILE A 9 -4.73 0.18 3.93
C ILE A 9 -4.61 -1.07 3.03
N VAL A 10 -5.19 -1.07 1.88
CA VAL A 10 -5.78 -2.19 1.22
C VAL A 10 -5.44 -2.47 -0.21
N LYS A 11 -5.50 -3.76 -0.60
CA LYS A 11 -5.65 -4.22 -1.98
C LYS A 11 -7.00 -4.92 -2.21
N GLY A 12 -7.74 -4.49 -3.24
CA GLY A 12 -8.86 -5.22 -3.77
C GLY A 12 -8.41 -6.45 -4.59
N PRO A 13 -9.26 -7.49 -4.74
CA PRO A 13 -8.91 -8.69 -5.48
C PRO A 13 -8.88 -8.41 -6.99
N ALA A 14 -7.70 -8.55 -7.61
CA ALA A 14 -7.59 -8.65 -9.04
C ALA A 14 -7.81 -10.12 -9.47
N HIS A 15 -9.05 -10.55 -9.59
CA HIS A 15 -9.39 -11.75 -10.32
C HIS A 15 -9.62 -11.40 -11.78
N THR A 16 -8.59 -11.52 -12.60
CA THR A 16 -8.78 -11.66 -14.05
C THR A 16 -8.39 -13.09 -14.43
N ARG A 17 -9.40 -13.89 -14.73
CA ARG A 17 -9.21 -15.18 -15.42
C ARG A 17 -8.57 -14.89 -16.78
N ILE A 18 -7.42 -15.50 -17.01
CA ILE A 18 -6.81 -15.53 -18.34
C ILE A 18 -7.57 -16.56 -19.17
N ASP A 19 -8.38 -16.08 -20.08
CA ASP A 19 -8.98 -16.92 -21.13
C ASP A 19 -7.92 -17.22 -22.19
N LYS A 20 -7.53 -18.49 -22.29
CA LYS A 20 -6.58 -18.99 -23.29
C LYS A 20 -7.36 -19.38 -24.55
N THR A 21 -7.63 -18.42 -25.41
CA THR A 21 -7.96 -18.73 -26.82
C THR A 21 -7.05 -17.95 -27.74
N ALA A 22 -6.05 -18.66 -28.24
CA ALA A 22 -5.17 -18.18 -29.27
C ALA A 22 -5.97 -17.91 -30.56
N ARG A 23 -5.91 -16.69 -31.09
CA ARG A 23 -6.25 -16.38 -32.47
C ARG A 23 -5.04 -15.87 -33.23
N MET A 24 -4.90 -16.43 -34.38
CA MET A 24 -3.82 -16.26 -35.35
C MET A 24 -3.67 -14.81 -35.79
N ARG A 25 -2.42 -14.43 -36.02
CA ARG A 25 -1.99 -13.11 -36.47
C ARG A 25 -2.40 -12.87 -37.94
N GLU A 26 -2.99 -11.71 -38.18
CA GLU A 26 -3.01 -11.11 -39.53
C GLU A 26 -1.87 -10.07 -39.63
N PRO A 27 -1.34 -9.81 -40.85
CA PRO A 27 -0.14 -9.01 -41.03
C PRO A 27 -0.43 -7.52 -40.80
N MET A 28 0.44 -6.89 -40.03
CA MET A 28 0.41 -5.47 -39.75
C MET A 28 0.80 -4.67 -40.98
N THR A 29 -0.05 -3.73 -41.35
CA THR A 29 0.32 -2.64 -42.26
C THR A 29 0.95 -1.53 -41.43
N ASP A 30 2.20 -1.21 -41.77
CA ASP A 30 2.95 -0.08 -41.22
C ASP A 30 2.20 1.25 -41.47
N ASN A 31 1.74 1.88 -40.41
CA ASN A 31 1.44 3.30 -40.42
C ASN A 31 2.14 3.87 -39.17
N ASP A 32 3.40 4.28 -39.38
CA ASP A 32 4.24 4.96 -38.41
C ASP A 32 3.67 6.36 -38.13
N SER A 33 2.81 6.42 -37.12
CA SER A 33 2.53 7.66 -36.42
C SER A 33 3.22 7.52 -35.07
N GLY A 34 4.38 8.15 -34.91
CA GLY A 34 5.19 8.13 -33.69
C GLY A 34 4.37 8.44 -32.44
N THR A 35 3.78 7.41 -31.86
CA THR A 35 3.12 7.50 -30.55
C THR A 35 4.22 7.43 -29.50
N PHE A 36 4.63 8.61 -29.01
CA PHE A 36 5.39 8.64 -27.75
C PHE A 36 4.59 7.80 -26.73
N PRO A 37 5.25 6.93 -25.94
CA PRO A 37 4.56 6.20 -24.91
C PRO A 37 3.83 7.19 -24.03
N SER A 38 2.52 7.05 -23.91
CA SER A 38 1.71 7.94 -23.08
C SER A 38 2.27 7.88 -21.67
N GLN A 39 2.60 9.03 -21.09
CA GLN A 39 3.08 9.12 -19.72
C GLN A 39 2.10 8.38 -18.79
N PRO A 40 2.61 7.66 -17.81
CA PRO A 40 1.77 6.89 -16.91
C PRO A 40 0.83 7.80 -16.11
N TYR A 41 -0.36 7.30 -15.78
CA TYR A 41 -1.42 8.09 -15.15
C TYR A 41 -0.99 8.71 -13.81
N TRP A 42 -0.12 8.06 -13.06
CA TRP A 42 0.40 8.58 -11.79
C TRP A 42 1.35 9.77 -11.92
N GLU A 43 1.83 10.07 -13.11
CA GLU A 43 2.62 11.26 -13.43
C GLU A 43 1.78 12.39 -14.04
N THR A 44 0.62 12.06 -14.61
CA THR A 44 -0.20 13.02 -15.36
C THR A 44 -1.48 13.42 -14.66
N LYS A 45 -1.99 12.60 -13.74
CA LYS A 45 -3.24 12.85 -13.02
C LYS A 45 -2.97 13.23 -11.56
N LYS A 46 -3.76 14.17 -11.05
CA LYS A 46 -3.87 14.38 -9.61
C LYS A 46 -4.62 13.22 -8.96
N LEU A 47 -4.40 12.97 -7.68
CA LEU A 47 -5.10 11.92 -6.93
C LEU A 47 -6.63 12.00 -7.06
N ALA A 48 -7.19 13.21 -7.06
CA ALA A 48 -8.62 13.46 -7.22
C ALA A 48 -9.19 13.07 -8.61
N GLU A 49 -8.34 12.98 -9.63
CA GLU A 49 -8.72 12.70 -11.03
C GLU A 49 -8.59 11.20 -11.37
N MET A 50 -7.98 10.43 -10.48
CA MET A 50 -7.77 8.99 -10.70
C MET A 50 -9.08 8.21 -10.60
N SER A 51 -9.25 7.18 -11.43
CA SER A 51 -10.35 6.24 -11.28
C SER A 51 -10.16 5.44 -9.98
N ARG A 52 -11.17 4.65 -9.60
CA ARG A 52 -11.06 3.77 -8.44
C ARG A 52 -9.96 2.73 -8.64
N GLU A 53 -9.88 2.16 -9.83
CA GLU A 53 -8.88 1.15 -10.19
C GLU A 53 -7.46 1.74 -10.17
N GLU A 54 -7.27 2.94 -10.69
CA GLU A 54 -6.02 3.68 -10.65
C GLU A 54 -5.60 3.98 -9.20
N TRP A 55 -6.55 4.45 -8.38
CA TRP A 55 -6.33 4.69 -6.96
C TRP A 55 -5.90 3.43 -6.22
N GLU A 56 -6.65 2.33 -6.35
CA GLU A 56 -6.33 1.06 -5.66
C GLU A 56 -4.98 0.49 -6.12
N ALA A 57 -4.58 0.72 -7.39
CA ALA A 57 -3.31 0.26 -7.92
C ALA A 57 -2.08 1.00 -7.36
N LEU A 58 -2.26 2.17 -6.74
CA LEU A 58 -1.16 2.89 -6.08
C LEU A 58 -0.60 2.16 -4.86
N CYS A 59 -1.36 1.26 -4.24
CA CYS A 59 -0.87 0.52 -3.10
C CYS A 59 0.19 -0.50 -3.51
N ASP A 60 1.41 -0.31 -3.02
CA ASP A 60 2.55 -1.21 -3.26
C ASP A 60 2.53 -2.50 -2.42
N GLY A 61 1.61 -2.59 -1.44
CA GLY A 61 1.46 -3.75 -0.56
C GLY A 61 2.60 -3.93 0.43
N CYS A 62 3.28 -2.87 0.84
CA CYS A 62 4.35 -2.94 1.83
C CYS A 62 3.89 -3.41 3.22
N GLY A 63 2.61 -3.27 3.55
CA GLY A 63 2.01 -3.68 4.82
C GLY A 63 2.24 -2.71 5.99
N LYS A 64 3.08 -1.69 5.86
CA LYS A 64 3.46 -0.79 6.97
C LYS A 64 2.28 -0.02 7.57
N CYS A 65 1.28 0.32 6.76
CA CYS A 65 0.08 1.00 7.25
C CYS A 65 -0.78 0.12 8.17
N CYS A 66 -0.72 -1.21 8.02
CA CYS A 66 -1.45 -2.19 8.83
C CYS A 66 -0.73 -2.56 10.14
N LEU A 67 0.37 -1.92 10.47
CA LEU A 67 1.07 -2.12 11.74
C LEU A 67 0.47 -1.24 12.82
N HIS A 68 0.50 -1.73 14.06
CA HIS A 68 0.25 -0.91 15.24
C HIS A 68 1.29 0.18 15.34
N LYS A 69 0.83 1.36 15.71
CA LYS A 69 1.66 2.54 15.93
C LYS A 69 1.40 3.10 17.32
N LEU A 70 2.44 3.61 17.91
CA LEU A 70 2.38 4.25 19.22
C LEU A 70 2.71 5.72 19.04
N GLN A 71 1.97 6.57 19.72
CA GLN A 71 2.27 7.99 19.81
C GLN A 71 2.33 8.36 21.29
N ASP A 72 3.36 9.10 21.67
CA ASP A 72 3.47 9.65 23.01
C ASP A 72 2.56 10.88 23.12
N GLU A 73 2.03 11.15 24.33
CA GLU A 73 1.20 12.33 24.58
C GLU A 73 2.04 13.62 24.58
N ASP A 74 3.35 13.50 24.80
CA ASP A 74 4.28 14.63 24.95
C ASP A 74 5.01 15.00 23.64
N ASP A 75 4.90 14.15 22.60
CA ASP A 75 5.50 14.43 21.30
C ASP A 75 4.59 14.00 20.12
N ASP A 76 4.85 14.57 18.94
CA ASP A 76 4.12 14.25 17.71
C ASP A 76 4.73 13.06 16.96
N PHE A 77 5.71 12.35 17.55
CA PHE A 77 6.35 11.24 16.89
C PHE A 77 5.47 10.00 16.88
N VAL A 78 5.40 9.36 15.72
CA VAL A 78 4.72 8.09 15.53
C VAL A 78 5.74 6.96 15.44
N TYR A 79 5.70 6.08 16.43
CA TYR A 79 6.57 4.91 16.51
C TYR A 79 5.89 3.70 15.90
N TYR A 80 6.50 3.12 14.87
CA TYR A 80 6.02 1.88 14.28
C TYR A 80 6.44 0.69 15.12
N THR A 81 5.57 -0.32 15.14
CA THR A 81 5.88 -1.61 15.76
C THR A 81 6.02 -2.71 14.72
N SER A 82 6.51 -3.89 15.12
CA SER A 82 6.44 -5.12 14.33
C SER A 82 5.16 -5.93 14.59
N VAL A 83 4.14 -5.33 15.19
CA VAL A 83 2.84 -5.95 15.44
C VAL A 83 1.85 -5.53 14.36
N ALA A 84 1.29 -6.50 13.69
CA ALA A 84 0.33 -6.31 12.61
C ALA A 84 -1.12 -6.46 13.10
N CYS A 85 -2.02 -5.71 12.48
CA CYS A 85 -3.45 -5.93 12.60
C CYS A 85 -3.79 -7.40 12.36
N ARG A 86 -4.72 -7.97 13.13
CA ARG A 86 -5.18 -9.39 13.00
C ARG A 86 -5.65 -9.76 11.61
N LEU A 87 -6.14 -8.77 10.83
CA LEU A 87 -6.56 -8.98 9.45
C LEU A 87 -5.39 -8.95 8.45
N LEU A 88 -4.19 -8.53 8.83
CA LEU A 88 -3.04 -8.61 7.94
C LEU A 88 -2.55 -10.05 7.88
N ASP A 89 -2.47 -10.61 6.70
CA ASP A 89 -1.73 -11.84 6.46
C ASP A 89 -0.22 -11.51 6.45
N CYS A 90 0.52 -12.01 7.44
CA CYS A 90 1.93 -11.69 7.62
C CYS A 90 2.84 -12.26 6.52
N GLU A 91 2.37 -13.28 5.78
CA GLU A 91 3.11 -13.93 4.69
C GLU A 91 2.91 -13.24 3.35
N THR A 92 1.74 -12.62 3.13
CA THR A 92 1.38 -12.00 1.85
C THR A 92 1.26 -10.48 1.92
N CYS A 93 1.22 -9.90 3.11
CA CYS A 93 0.89 -8.49 3.36
C CYS A 93 -0.47 -8.06 2.78
N GLN A 94 -1.43 -8.98 2.72
CA GLN A 94 -2.80 -8.72 2.27
C GLN A 94 -3.79 -8.74 3.43
N CYS A 95 -4.83 -7.92 3.34
CA CYS A 95 -5.93 -7.98 4.30
C CYS A 95 -6.76 -9.25 4.05
N LYS A 96 -6.95 -10.09 5.07
CA LYS A 96 -7.71 -11.35 5.01
C LYS A 96 -9.19 -11.14 4.69
N ASP A 97 -9.76 -10.00 5.13
CA ASP A 97 -11.15 -9.62 4.83
C ASP A 97 -11.25 -8.11 4.57
N TYR A 98 -10.76 -7.72 3.41
CA TYR A 98 -10.75 -6.31 3.01
C TYR A 98 -12.11 -5.63 2.96
N PRO A 99 -13.15 -6.26 2.36
CA PRO A 99 -14.45 -5.61 2.25
C PRO A 99 -15.11 -5.30 3.60
N ASN A 100 -14.89 -6.15 4.60
CA ASN A 100 -15.53 -6.06 5.92
C ASN A 100 -14.56 -5.57 7.02
N ARG A 101 -13.37 -5.11 6.66
CA ARG A 101 -12.30 -4.77 7.63
C ARG A 101 -12.74 -3.78 8.72
N THR A 102 -13.57 -2.81 8.37
CA THR A 102 -14.08 -1.82 9.34
C THR A 102 -15.12 -2.38 10.29
N VAL A 103 -15.76 -3.49 9.93
CA VAL A 103 -16.67 -4.22 10.82
C VAL A 103 -15.85 -5.00 11.87
N HIS A 104 -14.76 -5.63 11.45
CA HIS A 104 -13.90 -6.42 12.32
C HIS A 104 -12.90 -5.56 13.11
N VAL A 105 -12.45 -4.46 12.52
CA VAL A 105 -11.48 -3.52 13.09
C VAL A 105 -12.03 -2.11 12.89
N PRO A 106 -12.84 -1.58 13.82
CA PRO A 106 -13.47 -0.25 13.69
C PRO A 106 -12.47 0.89 13.50
N ASP A 107 -11.27 0.77 14.04
CA ASP A 107 -10.18 1.76 13.93
C ASP A 107 -9.42 1.66 12.59
N CYS A 108 -9.83 0.77 11.70
CA CYS A 108 -9.21 0.64 10.38
C CYS A 108 -9.48 1.89 9.55
N VAL A 109 -8.42 2.65 9.24
CA VAL A 109 -8.53 3.87 8.44
C VAL A 109 -8.75 3.50 6.97
N GLN A 110 -9.84 4.01 6.42
CA GLN A 110 -10.08 3.96 4.98
C GLN A 110 -9.39 5.16 4.34
N LEU A 111 -8.30 4.90 3.63
CA LEU A 111 -7.61 5.95 2.90
C LEU A 111 -8.48 6.45 1.74
N SER A 112 -8.63 7.74 1.67
CA SER A 112 -9.39 8.43 0.63
C SER A 112 -8.63 9.65 0.11
N ARG A 113 -9.11 10.21 -0.98
CA ARG A 113 -8.56 11.43 -1.57
C ARG A 113 -8.68 12.64 -0.65
N GLU A 114 -9.68 12.59 0.24
CA GLU A 114 -10.02 13.68 1.16
C GLU A 114 -9.19 13.66 2.45
N ASN A 115 -8.61 12.50 2.81
CA ASN A 115 -7.89 12.36 4.07
C ASN A 115 -6.40 12.08 3.94
N VAL A 116 -5.90 11.78 2.74
CA VAL A 116 -4.50 11.40 2.52
C VAL A 116 -3.51 12.47 3.03
N ASP A 117 -3.85 13.72 2.87
CA ASP A 117 -2.99 14.86 3.27
C ASP A 117 -2.91 15.06 4.78
N THR A 118 -3.84 14.47 5.54
CA THR A 118 -3.93 14.61 7.00
C THR A 118 -3.28 13.46 7.76
N LEU A 119 -2.89 12.39 7.05
CA LEU A 119 -2.37 11.16 7.64
C LEU A 119 -0.84 11.19 7.77
N ASN A 120 -0.32 12.05 8.64
CA ASN A 120 1.13 12.27 8.84
C ASN A 120 1.91 11.03 9.26
N TRP A 121 1.22 10.03 9.81
CA TRP A 121 1.80 8.74 10.21
C TRP A 121 2.06 7.77 9.04
N MET A 122 1.61 8.06 7.83
CA MET A 122 1.87 7.18 6.69
C MET A 122 3.36 7.09 6.40
N PRO A 123 3.85 5.90 5.97
CA PRO A 123 5.25 5.74 5.59
C PRO A 123 5.69 6.81 4.59
N SER A 124 6.90 7.32 4.73
CA SER A 124 7.46 8.31 3.79
C SER A 124 7.58 7.77 2.37
N THR A 125 7.60 6.44 2.20
CA THR A 125 7.65 5.73 0.92
C THR A 125 6.28 5.35 0.37
N CYS A 126 5.19 5.68 1.07
CA CYS A 126 3.84 5.34 0.61
C CYS A 126 3.49 6.12 -0.65
N ALA A 127 3.06 5.42 -1.70
CA ALA A 127 2.73 6.02 -3.00
C ALA A 127 1.65 7.12 -2.88
N TYR A 128 0.63 6.90 -2.08
CA TYR A 128 -0.41 7.90 -1.84
C TYR A 128 0.16 9.19 -1.23
N ARG A 129 1.02 9.05 -0.22
CA ARG A 129 1.70 10.18 0.42
C ARG A 129 2.65 10.87 -0.55
N LEU A 130 3.48 10.13 -1.27
CA LEU A 130 4.42 10.67 -2.23
C LEU A 130 3.71 11.51 -3.31
N LEU A 131 2.63 10.98 -3.88
CA LEU A 131 1.87 11.69 -4.91
C LEU A 131 1.10 12.90 -4.34
N SER A 132 0.59 12.83 -3.12
CA SER A 132 -0.03 14.00 -2.47
C SER A 132 0.97 15.13 -2.21
N GLU A 133 2.23 14.76 -1.92
CA GLU A 133 3.34 15.70 -1.76
C GLU A 133 3.95 16.16 -3.10
N GLY A 134 3.39 15.75 -4.24
CA GLY A 134 3.89 16.09 -5.58
C GLY A 134 5.20 15.38 -5.96
N LYS A 135 5.52 14.27 -5.29
CA LYS A 135 6.68 13.43 -5.57
C LYS A 135 6.33 12.27 -6.50
N GLY A 136 7.32 11.72 -7.20
CA GLY A 136 7.16 10.53 -8.04
C GLY A 136 7.12 9.23 -7.23
N LEU A 137 6.76 8.12 -7.92
CA LEU A 137 6.86 6.79 -7.33
C LEU A 137 8.33 6.33 -7.30
N PRO A 138 8.72 5.54 -6.28
CA PRO A 138 10.06 4.97 -6.21
C PRO A 138 10.32 3.96 -7.34
N ASP A 139 11.57 3.79 -7.75
CA ASP A 139 11.98 2.89 -8.84
C ASP A 139 11.56 1.42 -8.62
N TRP A 140 11.45 1.00 -7.36
CA TRP A 140 11.01 -0.34 -6.99
C TRP A 140 9.47 -0.49 -6.94
N HIS A 141 8.71 0.57 -7.14
CA HIS A 141 7.25 0.48 -7.06
C HIS A 141 6.67 -0.47 -8.13
N PRO A 142 5.67 -1.32 -7.80
CA PRO A 142 5.08 -2.27 -8.75
C PRO A 142 4.56 -1.65 -10.04
N LEU A 143 4.04 -0.43 -10.00
CA LEU A 143 3.59 0.30 -11.20
C LEU A 143 4.76 0.71 -12.09
N VAL A 144 5.94 0.99 -11.51
CA VAL A 144 7.15 1.36 -12.26
C VAL A 144 7.82 0.13 -12.85
N THR A 145 7.96 -0.93 -12.05
CA THR A 145 8.67 -2.16 -12.46
C THR A 145 7.82 -3.13 -13.25
N GLY A 146 6.47 -3.03 -13.18
CA GLY A 146 5.55 -4.05 -13.68
C GLY A 146 5.55 -5.36 -12.87
N ASN A 147 6.32 -5.44 -11.77
CA ASN A 147 6.46 -6.63 -10.93
C ASN A 147 5.84 -6.41 -9.54
N ARG A 148 4.83 -7.22 -9.19
CA ARG A 148 4.14 -7.13 -7.89
C ARG A 148 5.03 -7.49 -6.69
N GLU A 149 6.09 -8.26 -6.89
CA GLU A 149 7.04 -8.65 -5.86
C GLU A 149 8.16 -7.62 -5.63
N SER A 150 8.20 -6.57 -6.43
CA SER A 150 9.31 -5.59 -6.40
C SER A 150 9.45 -4.87 -5.05
N THR A 151 8.35 -4.55 -4.38
CA THR A 151 8.35 -3.96 -3.03
C THR A 151 9.01 -4.91 -2.01
N PHE A 152 8.70 -6.20 -2.08
CA PHE A 152 9.32 -7.21 -1.23
C PHE A 152 10.80 -7.41 -1.59
N MET A 153 11.10 -7.53 -2.87
CA MET A 153 12.49 -7.71 -3.36
C MET A 153 13.40 -6.53 -3.00
N ALA A 154 12.84 -5.34 -2.93
CA ALA A 154 13.56 -4.13 -2.50
C ALA A 154 13.71 -4.01 -0.98
N GLY A 155 13.20 -4.97 -0.19
CA GLY A 155 13.25 -4.91 1.28
C GLY A 155 12.32 -3.86 1.89
N MET A 156 11.34 -3.38 1.13
CA MET A 156 10.43 -2.30 1.57
C MET A 156 9.12 -2.82 2.16
N SER A 157 8.87 -4.13 2.09
CA SER A 157 7.70 -4.79 2.69
C SER A 157 8.01 -5.30 4.11
N VAL A 158 6.96 -5.40 4.93
CA VAL A 158 7.01 -6.02 6.27
C VAL A 158 6.74 -7.53 6.23
N ARG A 159 6.59 -8.09 5.06
CA ARG A 159 6.29 -9.51 4.81
C ARG A 159 7.27 -10.43 5.51
N GLY A 160 6.78 -11.36 6.33
CA GLY A 160 7.59 -12.30 7.10
C GLY A 160 8.39 -11.69 8.26
N MET A 161 8.24 -10.39 8.55
CA MET A 161 8.97 -9.69 9.60
C MET A 161 8.09 -9.17 10.74
N VAL A 162 6.81 -9.53 10.73
CA VAL A 162 5.81 -9.05 11.70
C VAL A 162 5.03 -10.22 12.30
N ILE A 163 4.43 -9.98 13.46
CA ILE A 163 3.54 -10.93 14.13
C ILE A 163 2.13 -10.34 14.21
N SER A 164 1.11 -11.20 14.29
CA SER A 164 -0.26 -10.76 14.52
C SER A 164 -0.41 -10.15 15.91
N GLU A 165 -1.31 -9.16 16.03
CA GLU A 165 -1.69 -8.62 17.35
C GLU A 165 -2.28 -9.69 18.29
N ASP A 166 -2.87 -10.74 17.73
CA ASP A 166 -3.42 -11.85 18.50
C ASP A 166 -2.33 -12.68 19.22
N ASP A 167 -1.09 -12.65 18.71
CA ASP A 167 0.07 -13.36 19.25
C ASP A 167 1.03 -12.44 20.03
N ALA A 168 0.78 -11.13 20.00
CA ALA A 168 1.66 -10.14 20.58
C ALA A 168 1.43 -9.97 22.10
N HIS A 169 2.50 -9.63 22.80
CA HIS A 169 2.38 -9.21 24.21
C HIS A 169 1.59 -7.87 24.27
N PRO A 170 0.73 -7.66 25.30
CA PRO A 170 -0.06 -6.41 25.42
C PRO A 170 0.75 -5.12 25.47
N ASP A 171 1.98 -5.18 25.98
CA ASP A 171 2.91 -4.05 25.98
C ASP A 171 3.59 -3.95 24.61
N LEU A 172 3.03 -3.13 23.73
CA LEU A 172 3.50 -2.94 22.37
C LEU A 172 4.82 -2.15 22.28
N THR A 173 5.27 -1.51 23.36
CA THR A 173 6.56 -0.80 23.36
C THR A 173 7.74 -1.73 23.11
N ARG A 174 7.59 -3.01 23.42
CA ARG A 174 8.57 -4.08 23.16
C ARG A 174 8.83 -4.35 21.69
N TYR A 175 7.90 -3.92 20.83
CA TYR A 175 7.89 -4.20 19.40
C TYR A 175 8.21 -2.97 18.55
N ILE A 176 8.64 -1.87 19.18
CA ILE A 176 9.02 -0.67 18.44
C ILE A 176 10.21 -1.01 17.53
N VAL A 177 10.05 -0.71 16.25
CA VAL A 177 11.06 -0.94 15.22
C VAL A 177 11.17 0.24 14.27
N LYS A 178 12.32 0.36 13.62
CA LYS A 178 12.54 1.34 12.56
C LYS A 178 12.49 0.62 11.21
N TRP A 179 11.43 0.87 10.45
CA TRP A 179 11.31 0.33 9.10
C TRP A 179 12.09 1.15 8.09
N PRO A 180 12.58 0.52 6.98
CA PRO A 180 13.12 1.25 5.84
C PRO A 180 12.11 2.28 5.31
N ALA A 181 12.59 3.47 5.03
CA ALA A 181 11.83 4.64 4.59
C ALA A 181 12.52 5.31 3.42
#